data_3b33d7324157ae3c79e23aabe7e973f5
#
_entry.id   3b33d7324157ae3c79e23aabe7e973f5
#
_cell.length_a   1.000
_cell.length_b   1.000
_cell.length_c   1.000
_cell.angle_alpha   90.00
_cell.angle_beta   90.00
_cell.angle_gamma   90.00
#
_symmetry.space_group_name_H-M   'P 1'
#
loop_
_entity.id
_entity.type
_entity.pdbx_description
1 polymer ?
#
loop_
_entity_poly.entity_id
_entity_poly.type
_entity_poly.pdbx_seq_one_letter_code
_entity_poly.pdbx_strand_id
1 'polypeptide(L)'
;VKSGVVQRGGASNISERVITSFDVRKGKPDPEARALSGGNLQKFVIGRELDRNPGILVVNQPTWGVDAGAAATIRQALIDLSRGGSAVLVISQDLDEIFEIADRIAVISRGQLSDAYPAGDLSAERIGLLMAGAHEVKEAPHAAHA
;
A
#
# COMPACT_ATOMS: atom_id res chain seq x y z
N VAL A 1 15.06 9.03 19.27
CA VAL A 1 16.47 9.31 19.60
C VAL A 1 16.49 10.62 20.35
N LYS A 2 16.88 10.59 21.63
CA LYS A 2 17.20 11.83 22.37
C LYS A 2 18.71 11.91 22.50
N SER A 3 19.31 13.04 22.09
CA SER A 3 20.77 13.30 22.20
C SER A 3 21.65 12.23 21.54
N GLY A 4 21.27 11.69 20.39
CA GLY A 4 22.07 10.66 19.69
C GLY A 4 21.98 9.24 20.26
N VAL A 5 21.28 9.02 21.38
CA VAL A 5 21.13 7.72 22.01
C VAL A 5 19.82 7.05 21.62
N VAL A 6 19.89 5.80 21.15
CA VAL A 6 18.73 4.98 20.84
C VAL A 6 18.03 4.58 22.15
N GLN A 7 16.76 4.97 22.32
CA GLN A 7 15.94 4.57 23.46
C GLN A 7 15.36 3.18 23.23
N ARG A 8 16.07 2.14 23.69
CA ARG A 8 15.67 0.73 23.49
C ARG A 8 14.28 0.43 24.03
N GLY A 9 13.91 0.96 25.20
CA GLY A 9 12.59 0.74 25.80
C GLY A 9 11.44 1.25 24.92
N GLY A 10 11.58 2.43 24.30
CA GLY A 10 10.58 2.95 23.38
C GLY A 10 10.46 2.12 22.10
N ALA A 11 11.60 1.62 21.59
CA ALA A 11 11.59 0.74 20.42
C ALA A 11 10.93 -0.61 20.71
N SER A 12 11.18 -1.20 21.90
CA SER A 12 10.55 -2.44 22.32
C SER A 12 9.02 -2.29 22.43
N ASN A 13 8.53 -1.21 23.02
CA ASN A 13 7.09 -0.99 23.16
C ASN A 13 6.38 -0.84 21.79
N ILE A 14 6.99 -0.14 20.83
CA ILE A 14 6.46 -0.05 19.46
C ILE A 14 6.48 -1.43 18.82
N SER A 15 7.58 -2.15 18.93
CA SER A 15 7.72 -3.51 18.39
C SER A 15 6.64 -4.45 18.91
N GLU A 16 6.38 -4.47 20.22
CA GLU A 16 5.36 -5.31 20.84
C GLU A 16 3.94 -4.97 20.35
N ARG A 17 3.61 -3.68 20.22
CA ARG A 17 2.31 -3.26 19.64
C ARG A 17 2.14 -3.77 18.22
N VAL A 18 3.14 -3.55 17.35
CA VAL A 18 3.10 -4.02 15.97
C VAL A 18 2.98 -5.53 15.88
N ILE A 19 3.77 -6.26 16.67
CA ILE A 19 3.74 -7.72 16.71
C ILE A 19 2.35 -8.23 17.07
N THR A 20 1.73 -7.63 18.09
CA THR A 20 0.39 -8.02 18.55
C THR A 20 -0.70 -7.65 17.53
N SER A 21 -0.67 -6.42 17.01
CA SER A 21 -1.72 -5.91 16.11
C SER A 21 -1.74 -6.62 14.76
N PHE A 22 -0.57 -7.08 14.27
CA PHE A 22 -0.44 -7.72 12.95
C PHE A 22 -0.14 -9.21 13.01
N ASP A 23 -0.28 -9.84 14.17
CA ASP A 23 0.04 -11.27 14.40
C ASP A 23 1.39 -11.66 13.78
N VAL A 24 2.44 -10.94 14.12
CA VAL A 24 3.79 -11.24 13.66
C VAL A 24 4.34 -12.41 14.45
N ARG A 25 4.49 -13.58 13.82
CA ARG A 25 5.01 -14.78 14.47
C ARG A 25 6.52 -14.75 14.49
N LYS A 26 7.08 -14.91 15.66
CA LYS A 26 8.53 -14.90 15.90
C LYS A 26 8.96 -16.14 16.71
N GLY A 27 10.09 -16.76 16.32
CA GLY A 27 10.63 -17.94 16.99
C GLY A 27 11.38 -17.64 18.31
N LYS A 28 11.70 -16.37 18.56
CA LYS A 28 12.45 -15.89 19.76
C LYS A 28 11.83 -14.59 20.24
N PRO A 29 12.04 -14.20 21.51
CA PRO A 29 11.54 -12.93 22.04
C PRO A 29 12.02 -11.70 21.25
N ASP A 30 13.29 -11.68 20.86
CA ASP A 30 13.94 -10.59 20.11
C ASP A 30 14.75 -11.17 18.95
N PRO A 31 14.10 -11.59 17.83
CA PRO A 31 14.79 -12.15 16.69
C PRO A 31 15.41 -11.03 15.83
N GLU A 32 16.50 -11.34 15.15
CA GLU A 32 16.95 -10.52 14.06
C GLU A 32 15.92 -10.53 12.91
N ALA A 33 15.75 -9.40 12.21
CA ALA A 33 14.76 -9.28 11.11
C ALA A 33 14.93 -10.38 10.04
N ARG A 34 16.17 -10.79 9.74
CA ARG A 34 16.48 -11.88 8.79
C ARG A 34 15.99 -13.27 9.24
N ALA A 35 15.64 -13.44 10.51
CA ALA A 35 15.12 -14.69 11.04
C ALA A 35 13.59 -14.79 10.96
N LEU A 36 12.92 -13.73 10.51
CA LEU A 36 11.50 -13.75 10.23
C LEU A 36 11.24 -14.35 8.84
N SER A 37 10.15 -15.08 8.68
CA SER A 37 9.66 -15.43 7.33
C SER A 37 9.29 -14.16 6.55
N GLY A 38 9.29 -14.23 5.22
CA GLY A 38 8.95 -13.08 4.37
C GLY A 38 7.63 -12.43 4.76
N GLY A 39 6.57 -13.24 4.95
CA GLY A 39 5.26 -12.73 5.36
C GLY A 39 5.28 -12.07 6.75
N ASN A 40 6.00 -12.62 7.73
CA ASN A 40 6.11 -11.98 9.05
C ASN A 40 6.94 -10.70 9.00
N LEU A 41 7.97 -10.66 8.16
CA LEU A 41 8.72 -9.43 7.93
C LEU A 41 7.85 -8.36 7.29
N GLN A 42 7.05 -8.72 6.28
CA GLN A 42 6.12 -7.80 5.63
C GLN A 42 5.10 -7.22 6.60
N LYS A 43 4.44 -8.08 7.40
CA LYS A 43 3.52 -7.66 8.47
C LYS A 43 4.19 -6.65 9.42
N PHE A 44 5.42 -6.95 9.84
CA PHE A 44 6.15 -6.08 10.76
C PHE A 44 6.51 -4.73 10.13
N VAL A 45 6.98 -4.72 8.88
CA VAL A 45 7.36 -3.48 8.18
C VAL A 45 6.14 -2.58 7.97
N ILE A 46 5.04 -3.13 7.44
CA ILE A 46 3.81 -2.37 7.21
C ILE A 46 3.22 -1.89 8.54
N GLY A 47 3.10 -2.79 9.53
CA GLY A 47 2.57 -2.45 10.85
C GLY A 47 3.36 -1.34 11.55
N ARG A 48 4.68 -1.33 11.42
CA ARG A 48 5.55 -0.27 11.95
C ARG A 48 5.27 1.09 11.32
N GLU A 49 5.06 1.15 10.02
CA GLU A 49 4.76 2.42 9.35
C GLU A 49 3.35 2.91 9.69
N LEU A 50 2.38 2.01 9.80
CA LEU A 50 1.01 2.32 10.21
C LEU A 50 0.92 2.79 11.68
N ASP A 51 1.69 2.16 12.60
CA ASP A 51 1.75 2.55 14.04
C ASP A 51 2.21 4.01 14.24
N ARG A 52 2.93 4.57 13.25
CA ARG A 52 3.39 5.96 13.28
C ARG A 52 2.30 6.97 12.95
N ASN A 53 1.15 6.51 12.47
CA ASN A 53 0.05 7.35 12.03
C ASN A 53 0.50 8.51 11.11
N PRO A 54 1.16 8.23 9.98
CA PRO A 54 1.74 9.24 9.12
C PRO A 54 0.65 10.03 8.39
N GLY A 55 0.85 11.32 8.14
CA GLY A 55 -0.07 12.13 7.32
C GLY A 55 -0.04 11.74 5.83
N ILE A 56 1.07 11.13 5.36
CA ILE A 56 1.22 10.59 4.00
C ILE A 56 1.92 9.25 4.12
N LEU A 57 1.34 8.22 3.49
CA LEU A 57 1.92 6.89 3.40
C LEU A 57 2.02 6.45 1.94
N VAL A 58 3.20 5.98 1.53
CA VAL A 58 3.42 5.34 0.23
C VAL A 58 3.87 3.91 0.47
N VAL A 59 3.12 2.95 -0.06
CA VAL A 59 3.41 1.52 0.07
C VAL A 59 3.43 0.84 -1.28
N ASN A 60 4.37 -0.08 -1.44
CA ASN A 60 4.49 -0.90 -2.64
C ASN A 60 4.29 -2.36 -2.27
N GLN A 61 3.33 -3.03 -2.94
CA GLN A 61 2.99 -4.44 -2.74
C GLN A 61 2.75 -4.78 -1.25
N PRO A 62 1.84 -4.08 -0.53
CA PRO A 62 1.74 -4.19 0.92
C PRO A 62 1.34 -5.58 1.40
N THR A 63 0.59 -6.34 0.60
CA THR A 63 0.11 -7.68 0.95
C THR A 63 0.93 -8.82 0.33
N TRP A 64 2.03 -8.50 -0.35
CA TRP A 64 2.82 -9.51 -1.05
C TRP A 64 3.44 -10.53 -0.07
N GLY A 65 3.21 -11.81 -0.34
CA GLY A 65 3.81 -12.90 0.44
C GLY A 65 3.23 -13.12 1.84
N VAL A 66 2.09 -12.50 2.17
CA VAL A 66 1.35 -12.76 3.40
C VAL A 66 0.15 -13.68 3.14
N ASP A 67 -0.38 -14.30 4.21
CA ASP A 67 -1.61 -15.08 4.11
C ASP A 67 -2.86 -14.17 3.95
N ALA A 68 -3.98 -14.75 3.53
CA ALA A 68 -5.21 -14.01 3.23
C ALA A 68 -5.75 -13.22 4.45
N GLY A 69 -5.62 -13.77 5.66
CA GLY A 69 -6.05 -13.09 6.88
C GLY A 69 -5.19 -11.85 7.17
N ALA A 70 -3.88 -11.99 7.02
CA ALA A 70 -2.96 -10.86 7.17
C ALA A 70 -3.16 -9.81 6.06
N ALA A 71 -3.42 -10.23 4.82
CA ALA A 71 -3.74 -9.31 3.73
C ALA A 71 -4.98 -8.48 4.04
N ALA A 72 -6.06 -9.12 4.51
CA ALA A 72 -7.28 -8.41 4.93
C ALA A 72 -7.01 -7.41 6.06
N THR A 73 -6.22 -7.79 7.06
CA THR A 73 -5.84 -6.90 8.17
C THR A 73 -5.05 -5.69 7.67
N ILE A 74 -4.10 -5.89 6.77
CA ILE A 74 -3.29 -4.80 6.18
C ILE A 74 -4.18 -3.86 5.37
N ARG A 75 -5.04 -4.39 4.49
CA ARG A 75 -5.96 -3.58 3.68
C ARG A 75 -6.88 -2.74 4.56
N GLN A 76 -7.48 -3.35 5.58
CA GLN A 76 -8.34 -2.61 6.51
C GLN A 76 -7.58 -1.49 7.22
N ALA A 77 -6.34 -1.73 7.66
CA ALA A 77 -5.54 -0.73 8.33
C ALA A 77 -5.14 0.45 7.39
N LEU A 78 -4.93 0.20 6.10
CA LEU A 78 -4.71 1.25 5.09
C LEU A 78 -5.96 2.09 4.88
N ILE A 79 -7.14 1.46 4.81
CA ILE A 79 -8.44 2.14 4.71
C ILE A 79 -8.68 3.01 5.96
N ASP A 80 -8.45 2.46 7.14
CA ASP A 80 -8.64 3.18 8.41
C ASP A 80 -7.71 4.38 8.53
N LEU A 81 -6.44 4.25 8.10
CA LEU A 81 -5.49 5.36 8.05
C LEU A 81 -5.98 6.47 7.10
N SER A 82 -6.48 6.12 5.91
CA SER A 82 -7.03 7.07 4.96
C SER A 82 -8.28 7.77 5.51
N ARG A 83 -9.20 7.03 6.12
CA ARG A 83 -10.40 7.59 6.78
C ARG A 83 -10.05 8.49 7.96
N GLY A 84 -8.90 8.26 8.59
CA GLY A 84 -8.33 9.12 9.62
C GLY A 84 -7.76 10.45 9.11
N GLY A 85 -7.80 10.69 7.79
CA GLY A 85 -7.36 11.93 7.15
C GLY A 85 -5.96 11.87 6.54
N SER A 86 -5.31 10.71 6.51
CA SER A 86 -4.01 10.53 5.86
C SER A 86 -4.16 10.30 4.36
N ALA A 87 -3.22 10.80 3.56
CA ALA A 87 -3.11 10.44 2.16
C ALA A 87 -2.36 9.10 2.01
N VAL A 88 -2.97 8.12 1.34
CA VAL A 88 -2.37 6.80 1.14
C VAL A 88 -2.20 6.53 -0.35
N LEU A 89 -0.98 6.28 -0.78
CA LEU A 89 -0.66 5.81 -2.13
C LEU A 89 -0.24 4.34 -2.06
N VAL A 90 -1.03 3.49 -2.69
CA VAL A 90 -0.75 2.06 -2.82
C VAL A 90 -0.30 1.76 -4.26
N ILE A 91 0.82 1.08 -4.39
CA ILE A 91 1.31 0.56 -5.67
C ILE A 91 1.17 -0.96 -5.60
N SER A 92 0.36 -1.55 -6.46
CA SER A 92 0.14 -3.00 -6.51
C SER A 92 -0.08 -3.48 -7.94
N GLN A 93 0.24 -4.74 -8.18
CA GLN A 93 -0.11 -5.47 -9.41
C GLN A 93 -1.36 -6.33 -9.22
N ASP A 94 -1.83 -6.45 -7.98
CA ASP A 94 -3.05 -7.17 -7.64
C ASP A 94 -4.26 -6.26 -7.84
N LEU A 95 -5.02 -6.53 -8.90
CA LEU A 95 -6.19 -5.73 -9.24
C LEU A 95 -7.32 -5.88 -8.22
N ASP A 96 -7.49 -7.07 -7.64
CA ASP A 96 -8.52 -7.31 -6.63
C ASP A 96 -8.22 -6.48 -5.38
N GLU A 97 -6.95 -6.44 -4.96
CA GLU A 97 -6.51 -5.57 -3.87
C GLU A 97 -6.81 -4.09 -4.16
N ILE A 98 -6.44 -3.62 -5.35
CA ILE A 98 -6.62 -2.20 -5.73
C ILE A 98 -8.10 -1.83 -5.77
N PHE A 99 -8.97 -2.65 -6.37
CA PHE A 99 -10.40 -2.40 -6.42
C PHE A 99 -11.07 -2.43 -5.04
N GLU A 100 -10.53 -3.21 -4.11
CA GLU A 100 -11.08 -3.32 -2.75
C GLU A 100 -10.80 -2.06 -1.91
N ILE A 101 -9.65 -1.40 -2.11
CA ILE A 101 -9.19 -0.35 -1.19
C ILE A 101 -9.09 1.05 -1.79
N ALA A 102 -9.06 1.20 -3.11
CA ALA A 102 -8.76 2.47 -3.74
C ALA A 102 -10.02 3.30 -4.04
N ASP A 103 -9.95 4.60 -3.74
CA ASP A 103 -10.94 5.58 -4.20
C ASP A 103 -10.69 5.97 -5.66
N ARG A 104 -9.41 6.05 -6.04
CA ARG A 104 -8.95 6.41 -7.39
C ARG A 104 -7.81 5.52 -7.84
N ILE A 105 -7.80 5.19 -9.13
CA ILE A 105 -6.79 4.31 -9.74
C ILE A 105 -6.13 5.04 -10.91
N ALA A 106 -4.81 4.98 -10.96
CA ALA A 106 -4.00 5.36 -12.12
C ALA A 106 -3.12 4.18 -12.53
N VAL A 107 -2.88 4.05 -13.82
CA VAL A 107 -2.09 2.95 -14.38
C VAL A 107 -0.77 3.48 -14.91
N ILE A 108 0.32 2.83 -14.51
CA ILE A 108 1.65 3.11 -15.05
C ILE A 108 2.02 2.05 -16.08
N SER A 109 2.35 2.46 -17.29
CA SER A 109 2.79 1.58 -18.37
C SER A 109 3.90 2.25 -19.18
N ARG A 110 5.01 1.54 -19.42
CA ARG A 110 6.15 2.02 -20.22
C ARG A 110 6.67 3.39 -19.79
N GLY A 111 6.67 3.68 -18.48
CA GLY A 111 7.13 4.96 -17.93
C GLY A 111 6.11 6.12 -18.06
N GLN A 112 4.89 5.85 -18.51
CA GLN A 112 3.80 6.81 -18.58
C GLN A 112 2.73 6.47 -17.54
N LEU A 113 2.24 7.49 -16.84
CA LEU A 113 1.16 7.38 -15.88
C LEU A 113 -0.13 7.91 -16.53
N SER A 114 -1.20 7.13 -16.44
CA SER A 114 -2.54 7.58 -16.90
C SER A 114 -3.08 8.68 -15.98
N ASP A 115 -4.17 9.32 -16.41
CA ASP A 115 -5.01 10.07 -15.47
C ASP A 115 -5.53 9.15 -14.36
N ALA A 116 -5.81 9.72 -13.18
CA ALA A 116 -6.42 9.00 -12.09
C ALA A 116 -7.95 9.03 -12.22
N TYR A 117 -8.56 7.86 -12.32
CA TYR A 117 -10.00 7.69 -12.46
C TYR A 117 -10.62 7.25 -11.13
N PRO A 118 -11.89 7.58 -10.83
CA PRO A 118 -12.61 6.96 -9.74
C PRO A 118 -12.63 5.43 -9.92
N ALA A 119 -12.39 4.67 -8.84
CA ALA A 119 -12.32 3.21 -8.93
C ALA A 119 -13.62 2.59 -9.46
N GLY A 120 -14.78 3.17 -9.11
CA GLY A 120 -16.09 2.71 -9.59
C GLY A 120 -16.35 2.91 -11.08
N ASP A 121 -15.54 3.74 -11.76
CA ASP A 121 -15.67 4.02 -13.21
C ASP A 121 -14.75 3.13 -14.06
N LEU A 122 -13.92 2.29 -13.42
CA LEU A 122 -12.97 1.42 -14.08
C LEU A 122 -13.40 -0.04 -14.03
N SER A 123 -13.24 -0.74 -15.16
CA SER A 123 -13.29 -2.19 -15.23
C SER A 123 -11.88 -2.79 -15.35
N ALA A 124 -11.74 -4.08 -15.02
CA ALA A 124 -10.49 -4.80 -15.21
C ALA A 124 -10.03 -4.77 -16.69
N GLU A 125 -10.97 -4.81 -17.64
CA GLU A 125 -10.69 -4.68 -19.07
C GLU A 125 -10.09 -3.32 -19.40
N ARG A 126 -10.67 -2.25 -18.85
CA ARG A 126 -10.17 -0.89 -19.07
C ARG A 126 -8.77 -0.70 -18.51
N ILE A 127 -8.51 -1.23 -17.31
CA ILE A 127 -7.16 -1.25 -16.73
C ILE A 127 -6.21 -2.03 -17.64
N GLY A 128 -6.61 -3.21 -18.14
CA GLY A 128 -5.83 -4.01 -19.07
C GLY A 128 -5.44 -3.22 -20.34
N LEU A 129 -6.36 -2.46 -20.90
CA LEU A 129 -6.08 -1.59 -22.06
C LEU A 129 -5.06 -0.48 -21.71
N LEU A 130 -5.21 0.18 -20.57
CA LEU A 130 -4.26 1.18 -20.08
C LEU A 130 -2.87 0.58 -19.86
N MET A 131 -2.80 -0.64 -19.28
CA MET A 131 -1.55 -1.39 -19.11
C MET A 131 -0.89 -1.77 -20.45
N ALA A 132 -1.69 -2.03 -21.49
CA ALA A 132 -1.21 -2.26 -22.84
C ALA A 132 -0.70 -0.98 -23.54
N GLY A 133 -0.91 0.18 -22.92
CA GLY A 133 -0.46 1.48 -23.45
C GLY A 133 -1.53 2.18 -24.31
N ALA A 134 -2.77 1.73 -24.26
CA ALA A 134 -3.91 2.42 -24.85
C ALA A 134 -4.29 3.64 -23.97
N HIS A 135 -3.38 4.59 -23.83
CA HIS A 135 -3.72 5.90 -23.28
C HIS A 135 -4.68 6.56 -24.27
N GLU A 136 -5.77 7.19 -23.80
CA GLU A 136 -6.68 7.91 -24.69
C GLU A 136 -5.88 8.91 -25.53
N VAL A 137 -5.88 8.70 -26.82
CA VAL A 137 -5.56 9.79 -27.75
C VAL A 137 -6.63 10.83 -27.45
N LYS A 138 -6.27 11.93 -26.78
CA LYS A 138 -7.15 13.10 -26.68
C LYS A 138 -7.56 13.40 -28.12
N GLU A 139 -8.82 13.18 -28.48
CA GLU A 139 -9.36 13.65 -29.73
C GLU A 139 -9.07 15.15 -29.80
N ALA A 140 -8.21 15.52 -30.74
CA ALA A 140 -8.02 16.93 -31.07
C ALA A 140 -9.41 17.51 -31.38
N PRO A 141 -9.78 18.69 -30.85
CA PRO A 141 -11.07 19.27 -31.16
C PRO A 141 -11.16 19.41 -32.69
N HIS A 142 -12.18 18.79 -33.29
CA HIS A 142 -12.50 18.96 -34.68
C HIS A 142 -12.56 20.46 -34.95
N ALA A 143 -11.56 20.99 -35.67
CA ALA A 143 -11.66 22.31 -36.24
C ALA A 143 -12.87 22.31 -37.18
N ALA A 144 -13.93 22.99 -36.76
CA ALA A 144 -15.07 23.28 -37.62
C ALA A 144 -14.54 24.10 -38.80
N HIS A 145 -14.50 23.46 -39.95
CA HIS A 145 -14.31 24.19 -41.18
C HIS A 145 -15.63 24.95 -41.47
N ALA A 146 -15.52 26.28 -41.38
CA ALA A 146 -16.49 27.21 -41.93
C ALA A 146 -16.35 27.26 -43.46
#